data_7c1c9fb8ccab8494806a30ec488650eb
#
_entry.id   7c1c9fb8ccab8494806a30ec488650eb
#
_cell.length_a   1.000
_cell.length_b   1.000
_cell.length_c   1.000
_cell.angle_alpha   90.00
_cell.angle_beta   90.00
_cell.angle_gamma   90.00
#
_symmetry.space_group_name_H-M   'P 1'
#
loop_
_entity.id
_entity.type
_entity.pdbx_description
1 polymer ?
#
loop_
_entity_poly.entity_id
_entity_poly.type
_entity_poly.pdbx_seq_one_letter_code
_entity_poly.pdbx_strand_id
1 'polypeptide(L)'
;MAVKLIVEREREIQSFEANSFFKVVAQFLTSEKKNLAAELSKQLKNEAETTKFLESLSGATYEVSDIEVKPGKKSPSAPFTTSTLQQEASRKLGFSVARTMQVAQKLYEAGHITYMRTDAVNLSDFAIQAAKAQIISEYGENYSKPTHYATKAKGAQEAHECIR
;
A
#
# COMPACT_ATOMS: atom_id res chain seq x y z
N MET A 1 11.17 -22.25 13.88
CA MET A 1 10.70 -21.61 12.65
C MET A 1 11.47 -20.32 12.33
N ALA A 2 11.62 -19.36 13.25
CA ALA A 2 12.32 -18.09 12.99
C ALA A 2 13.77 -18.25 12.50
N VAL A 3 14.57 -19.11 13.15
CA VAL A 3 15.97 -19.38 12.75
C VAL A 3 16.05 -19.90 11.32
N LYS A 4 15.14 -20.80 10.91
CA LYS A 4 15.10 -21.31 9.54
C LYS A 4 14.91 -20.17 8.51
N LEU A 5 13.95 -19.28 8.75
CA LEU A 5 13.68 -18.14 7.86
C LEU A 5 14.88 -17.19 7.76
N ILE A 6 15.57 -16.93 8.88
CA ILE A 6 16.76 -16.09 8.91
C ILE A 6 17.89 -16.74 8.09
N VAL A 7 18.14 -18.03 8.29
CA VAL A 7 19.20 -18.76 7.57
C VAL A 7 18.89 -18.87 6.08
N GLU A 8 17.64 -19.12 5.71
CA GLU A 8 17.23 -19.16 4.29
C GLU A 8 17.44 -17.78 3.63
N ARG A 9 17.04 -16.72 4.31
CA ARG A 9 17.25 -15.35 3.79
C ARG A 9 18.73 -15.00 3.67
N GLU A 10 19.55 -15.36 4.65
CA GLU A 10 20.98 -15.12 4.60
C GLU A 10 21.66 -15.87 3.44
N ARG A 11 21.24 -17.09 3.16
CA ARG A 11 21.71 -17.85 1.99
C ARG A 11 21.31 -17.20 0.68
N GLU A 12 20.07 -16.67 0.59
CA GLU A 12 19.63 -15.91 -0.57
C GLU A 12 20.50 -14.65 -0.78
N ILE A 13 20.82 -13.93 0.30
CA ILE A 13 21.69 -12.74 0.25
C ILE A 13 23.11 -13.12 -0.21
N GLN A 14 23.68 -14.19 0.30
CA GLN A 14 25.02 -14.66 -0.06
C GLN A 14 25.11 -15.15 -1.52
N SER A 15 24.02 -15.71 -2.05
CA SER A 15 23.94 -16.16 -3.44
C SER A 15 23.46 -15.07 -4.42
N PHE A 16 23.11 -13.88 -3.92
CA PHE A 16 22.57 -12.81 -4.75
C PHE A 16 23.67 -12.16 -5.60
N GLU A 17 23.51 -12.24 -6.91
CA GLU A 17 24.36 -11.52 -7.86
C GLU A 17 23.84 -10.09 -8.02
N ALA A 18 24.59 -9.12 -7.51
CA ALA A 18 24.24 -7.72 -7.62
C ALA A 18 24.43 -7.21 -9.05
N ASN A 19 23.36 -6.76 -9.66
CA ASN A 19 23.38 -6.09 -10.96
C ASN A 19 23.18 -4.58 -10.73
N SER A 20 24.03 -3.76 -11.33
CA SER A 20 23.87 -2.32 -11.36
C SER A 20 23.18 -1.89 -12.66
N PHE A 21 22.40 -0.82 -12.58
CA PHE A 21 21.82 -0.15 -13.74
C PHE A 21 21.79 1.36 -13.50
N PHE A 22 21.72 2.11 -14.57
CA PHE A 22 21.63 3.56 -14.53
C PHE A 22 20.21 4.01 -14.85
N LYS A 23 19.70 4.92 -14.05
CA LYS A 23 18.44 5.60 -14.21
C LYS A 23 18.73 7.03 -14.67
N VAL A 24 18.15 7.42 -15.79
CA VAL A 24 18.30 8.80 -16.29
C VAL A 24 17.04 9.59 -15.95
N VAL A 25 17.22 10.71 -15.27
CA VAL A 25 16.16 11.64 -14.91
C VAL A 25 16.52 13.01 -15.51
N ALA A 26 15.57 13.63 -16.18
CA ALA A 26 15.71 14.95 -16.76
C ALA A 26 14.75 15.93 -16.09
N GLN A 27 15.18 17.19 -16.01
CA GLN A 27 14.29 18.30 -15.61
C GLN A 27 14.22 19.28 -16.78
N PHE A 28 13.03 19.43 -17.32
CA PHE A 28 12.75 20.35 -18.40
C PHE A 28 12.11 21.61 -17.87
N LEU A 29 12.49 22.74 -18.48
CA LEU A 29 11.84 24.00 -18.24
C LEU A 29 10.89 24.28 -19.42
N THR A 30 9.60 24.37 -19.14
CA THR A 30 8.60 24.68 -20.17
C THR A 30 8.68 26.17 -20.56
N SER A 31 8.04 26.52 -21.69
CA SER A 31 7.88 27.93 -22.12
C SER A 31 7.23 28.81 -21.05
N GLU A 32 6.38 28.25 -20.21
CA GLU A 32 5.74 28.92 -19.07
C GLU A 32 6.64 28.98 -17.80
N LYS A 33 7.90 28.60 -17.90
CA LYS A 33 8.86 28.51 -16.77
C LYS A 33 8.44 27.53 -15.67
N LYS A 34 7.67 26.51 -16.01
CA LYS A 34 7.32 25.40 -15.10
C LYS A 34 8.34 24.27 -15.26
N ASN A 35 8.76 23.69 -14.13
CA ASN A 35 9.62 22.51 -14.13
C ASN A 35 8.80 21.26 -14.42
N LEU A 36 9.23 20.47 -15.40
CA LEU A 36 8.70 19.17 -15.74
C LEU A 36 9.80 18.11 -15.52
N ALA A 37 9.60 17.24 -14.55
CA ALA A 37 10.49 16.11 -14.33
C ALA A 37 10.06 14.93 -15.22
N ALA A 38 11.02 14.33 -15.90
CA ALA A 38 10.81 13.15 -16.72
C ALA A 38 11.86 12.07 -16.42
N GLU A 39 11.51 10.84 -16.64
CA GLU A 39 12.36 9.69 -16.41
C GLU A 39 12.42 8.85 -17.68
N LEU A 40 13.63 8.42 -18.06
CA LEU A 40 13.82 7.49 -19.16
C LEU A 40 13.16 6.14 -18.78
N SER A 41 12.24 5.67 -19.59
CA SER A 41 11.52 4.39 -19.36
C SER A 41 12.43 3.15 -19.44
N LYS A 42 13.58 3.26 -20.11
CA LYS A 42 14.58 2.20 -20.25
C LYS A 42 15.70 2.37 -19.23
N GLN A 43 16.03 1.32 -18.50
CA GLN A 43 17.23 1.26 -17.68
C GLN A 43 18.46 0.97 -18.54
N LEU A 44 19.55 1.71 -18.33
CA LEU A 44 20.82 1.51 -19.01
C LEU A 44 21.73 0.61 -18.18
N LYS A 45 22.38 -0.35 -18.83
CA LYS A 45 23.07 -1.45 -18.12
C LYS A 45 24.47 -1.10 -17.62
N ASN A 46 25.13 -0.17 -18.26
CA ASN A 46 26.51 0.18 -17.95
C ASN A 46 26.79 1.66 -18.20
N GLU A 47 27.91 2.14 -17.67
CA GLU A 47 28.32 3.53 -17.75
C GLU A 47 28.60 3.98 -19.19
N ALA A 48 29.23 3.14 -20.01
CA ALA A 48 29.54 3.49 -21.39
C ALA A 48 28.26 3.70 -22.24
N GLU A 49 27.25 2.86 -22.07
CA GLU A 49 25.93 3.04 -22.71
C GLU A 49 25.26 4.33 -22.22
N THR A 50 25.38 4.61 -20.93
CA THR A 50 24.79 5.80 -20.32
C THR A 50 25.45 7.07 -20.81
N THR A 51 26.78 7.11 -20.84
CA THR A 51 27.55 8.26 -21.34
C THR A 51 27.22 8.53 -22.81
N LYS A 52 27.25 7.49 -23.64
CA LYS A 52 26.89 7.62 -25.05
C LYS A 52 25.46 8.11 -25.28
N PHE A 53 24.53 7.64 -24.45
CA PHE A 53 23.15 8.13 -24.47
C PHE A 53 23.08 9.61 -24.09
N LEU A 54 23.71 10.01 -22.99
CA LEU A 54 23.72 11.41 -22.53
C LEU A 54 24.39 12.35 -23.56
N GLU A 55 25.49 11.93 -24.19
CA GLU A 55 26.13 12.68 -25.26
C GLU A 55 25.21 12.90 -26.47
N SER A 56 24.37 11.90 -26.80
CA SER A 56 23.39 12.01 -27.90
C SER A 56 22.26 12.99 -27.61
N LEU A 57 22.06 13.38 -26.36
CA LEU A 57 21.05 14.38 -25.98
C LEU A 57 21.54 15.83 -26.12
N SER A 58 22.83 16.04 -26.38
CA SER A 58 23.39 17.37 -26.60
C SER A 58 22.81 18.01 -27.86
N GLY A 59 22.12 19.16 -27.69
CA GLY A 59 21.44 19.85 -28.80
C GLY A 59 20.14 19.22 -29.27
N ALA A 60 19.64 18.21 -28.58
CA ALA A 60 18.37 17.57 -28.92
C ALA A 60 17.18 18.48 -28.59
N THR A 61 16.15 18.42 -29.43
CA THR A 61 14.85 19.04 -29.16
C THR A 61 13.94 18.06 -28.45
N TYR A 62 13.11 18.56 -27.54
CA TYR A 62 12.21 17.74 -26.74
C TYR A 62 10.78 18.25 -26.92
N GLU A 63 9.87 17.31 -27.14
CA GLU A 63 8.45 17.58 -27.27
C GLU A 63 7.61 16.56 -26.50
N VAL A 64 6.42 16.98 -26.07
CA VAL A 64 5.43 16.05 -25.49
C VAL A 64 4.73 15.35 -26.63
N SER A 65 5.04 14.07 -26.85
CA SER A 65 4.48 13.27 -27.95
C SER A 65 3.06 12.80 -27.68
N ASP A 66 2.73 12.53 -26.41
CA ASP A 66 1.39 12.04 -26.03
C ASP A 66 1.06 12.38 -24.58
N ILE A 67 -0.24 12.53 -24.30
CA ILE A 67 -0.79 12.70 -22.95
C ILE A 67 -1.92 11.69 -22.75
N GLU A 68 -1.63 10.61 -22.03
CA GLU A 68 -2.63 9.58 -21.74
C GLU A 68 -3.35 9.89 -20.42
N VAL A 69 -4.67 10.11 -20.49
CA VAL A 69 -5.52 10.29 -19.31
C VAL A 69 -6.34 9.04 -19.08
N LYS A 70 -6.07 8.35 -17.96
CA LYS A 70 -6.80 7.13 -17.58
C LYS A 70 -7.62 7.38 -16.31
N PRO A 71 -8.88 6.91 -16.26
CA PRO A 71 -9.67 6.98 -15.05
C PRO A 71 -9.06 6.03 -13.99
N GLY A 72 -8.65 6.62 -12.88
CA GLY A 72 -8.14 5.86 -11.73
C GLY A 72 -9.27 5.47 -10.77
N LYS A 73 -9.19 4.27 -10.20
CA LYS A 73 -10.07 3.83 -9.11
C LYS A 73 -9.25 3.53 -7.87
N LYS A 74 -9.68 4.05 -6.73
CA LYS A 74 -9.11 3.71 -5.42
C LYS A 74 -10.16 2.91 -4.64
N SER A 75 -9.83 1.67 -4.32
CA SER A 75 -10.69 0.82 -3.49
C SER A 75 -10.35 1.01 -2.01
N PRO A 76 -11.34 0.93 -1.10
CA PRO A 76 -11.08 0.93 0.33
C PRO A 76 -10.28 -0.31 0.73
N SER A 77 -9.47 -0.17 1.78
CA SER A 77 -8.78 -1.31 2.40
C SER A 77 -9.78 -2.22 3.12
N ALA A 78 -9.39 -3.48 3.30
CA ALA A 78 -10.16 -4.39 4.16
C ALA A 78 -10.21 -3.86 5.60
N PRO A 79 -11.21 -4.26 6.38
CA PRO A 79 -11.28 -3.99 7.81
C PRO A 79 -10.04 -4.52 8.54
N PHE A 80 -9.80 -4.01 9.74
CA PHE A 80 -8.60 -4.36 10.49
C PHE A 80 -8.62 -5.79 11.04
N THR A 81 -7.49 -6.46 10.85
CA THR A 81 -7.04 -7.59 11.68
C THR A 81 -6.10 -7.07 12.77
N THR A 82 -5.73 -7.90 13.74
CA THR A 82 -4.70 -7.56 14.74
C THR A 82 -3.42 -7.04 14.09
N SER A 83 -2.94 -7.73 13.06
CA SER A 83 -1.70 -7.38 12.36
C SER A 83 -1.80 -6.04 11.62
N THR A 84 -2.87 -5.83 10.87
CA THR A 84 -3.04 -4.58 10.11
C THR A 84 -3.32 -3.38 11.01
N LEU A 85 -4.03 -3.57 12.14
CA LEU A 85 -4.20 -2.55 13.18
C LEU A 85 -2.85 -2.11 13.74
N GLN A 86 -1.97 -3.06 14.09
CA GLN A 86 -0.64 -2.77 14.61
C GLN A 86 0.22 -2.01 13.60
N GLN A 87 0.20 -2.41 12.33
CA GLN A 87 0.93 -1.73 11.26
C GLN A 87 0.44 -0.29 11.06
N GLU A 88 -0.87 -0.07 11.06
CA GLU A 88 -1.46 1.25 10.86
C GLU A 88 -1.22 2.17 12.06
N ALA A 89 -1.34 1.64 13.27
CA ALA A 89 -1.03 2.38 14.50
C ALA A 89 0.46 2.76 14.58
N SER A 90 1.35 1.88 14.12
CA SER A 90 2.78 2.17 14.02
C SER A 90 3.05 3.29 13.01
N ARG A 91 2.48 3.21 11.81
CA ARG A 91 2.70 4.20 10.75
C ARG A 91 2.12 5.57 11.07
N LYS A 92 0.91 5.62 11.63
CA LYS A 92 0.17 6.88 11.82
C LYS A 92 0.37 7.52 13.19
N LEU A 93 0.57 6.70 14.21
CA LEU A 93 0.62 7.15 15.61
C LEU A 93 1.98 6.89 16.27
N GLY A 94 2.90 6.19 15.61
CA GLY A 94 4.20 5.81 16.18
C GLY A 94 4.08 4.83 17.35
N PHE A 95 2.97 4.08 17.44
CA PHE A 95 2.76 3.15 18.56
C PHE A 95 3.57 1.86 18.35
N SER A 96 4.15 1.37 19.44
CA SER A 96 4.68 0.01 19.49
C SER A 96 3.54 -1.01 19.46
N VAL A 97 3.84 -2.25 19.09
CA VAL A 97 2.89 -3.38 19.13
C VAL A 97 2.23 -3.50 20.50
N ALA A 98 3.02 -3.45 21.58
CA ALA A 98 2.52 -3.56 22.94
C ALA A 98 1.54 -2.42 23.29
N ARG A 99 1.89 -1.18 22.97
CA ARG A 99 1.03 -0.03 23.19
C ARG A 99 -0.27 -0.12 22.40
N THR A 100 -0.20 -0.52 21.13
CA THR A 100 -1.38 -0.70 20.29
C THR A 100 -2.35 -1.70 20.91
N MET A 101 -1.85 -2.86 21.34
CA MET A 101 -2.70 -3.89 21.95
C MET A 101 -3.28 -3.47 23.30
N GLN A 102 -2.53 -2.73 24.09
CA GLN A 102 -3.03 -2.19 25.36
C GLN A 102 -4.17 -1.18 25.16
N VAL A 103 -4.05 -0.28 24.18
CA VAL A 103 -5.10 0.68 23.84
C VAL A 103 -6.31 -0.02 23.24
N ALA A 104 -6.10 -0.96 22.31
CA ALA A 104 -7.18 -1.75 21.71
C ALA A 104 -7.96 -2.55 22.76
N GLN A 105 -7.27 -3.13 23.76
CA GLN A 105 -7.92 -3.82 24.88
C GLN A 105 -8.87 -2.89 25.65
N LYS A 106 -8.41 -1.68 25.95
CA LYS A 106 -9.25 -0.67 26.66
C LYS A 106 -10.46 -0.25 25.82
N LEU A 107 -10.29 -0.07 24.51
CA LEU A 107 -11.40 0.26 23.63
C LEU A 107 -12.42 -0.87 23.53
N TYR A 108 -11.95 -2.12 23.48
CA TYR A 108 -12.83 -3.29 23.51
C TYR A 108 -13.61 -3.40 24.85
N GLU A 109 -12.92 -3.25 25.97
CA GLU A 109 -13.56 -3.29 27.32
C GLU A 109 -14.57 -2.17 27.52
N ALA A 110 -14.35 -1.02 26.88
CA ALA A 110 -15.29 0.11 26.86
C ALA A 110 -16.42 -0.04 25.82
N GLY A 111 -16.43 -1.12 25.02
CA GLY A 111 -17.46 -1.38 24.00
C GLY A 111 -17.34 -0.53 22.74
N HIS A 112 -16.18 0.10 22.48
CA HIS A 112 -15.98 0.97 21.32
C HIS A 112 -15.54 0.20 20.07
N ILE A 113 -14.97 -0.99 20.23
CA ILE A 113 -14.54 -1.83 19.12
C ILE A 113 -14.91 -3.29 19.38
N THR A 114 -14.95 -4.11 18.32
CA THR A 114 -15.05 -5.58 18.41
C THR A 114 -13.74 -6.17 18.95
N TYR A 115 -13.73 -7.48 19.19
CA TYR A 115 -12.56 -8.15 19.76
C TYR A 115 -11.31 -7.99 18.90
N MET A 116 -10.25 -7.45 19.49
CA MET A 116 -9.05 -6.98 18.80
C MET A 116 -8.04 -8.07 18.45
N ARG A 117 -8.25 -9.32 18.90
CA ARG A 117 -7.38 -10.47 18.55
C ARG A 117 -8.08 -11.32 17.51
N THR A 118 -7.99 -10.91 16.26
CA THR A 118 -8.59 -11.58 15.12
C THR A 118 -7.70 -11.46 13.89
N ASP A 119 -7.70 -12.48 13.06
CA ASP A 119 -7.11 -12.48 11.73
C ASP A 119 -8.18 -12.46 10.61
N ALA A 120 -9.46 -12.38 11.00
CA ALA A 120 -10.57 -12.26 10.10
C ALA A 120 -10.73 -10.83 9.56
N VAL A 121 -11.14 -10.70 8.31
CA VAL A 121 -11.48 -9.44 7.63
C VAL A 121 -12.97 -9.32 7.29
N ASN A 122 -13.75 -10.33 7.63
CA ASN A 122 -15.18 -10.37 7.38
C ASN A 122 -15.96 -9.60 8.44
N LEU A 123 -17.07 -9.03 8.02
CA LEU A 123 -18.10 -8.44 8.86
C LEU A 123 -19.33 -9.34 8.83
N SER A 124 -20.10 -9.37 9.91
CA SER A 124 -21.40 -10.01 9.90
C SER A 124 -22.35 -9.27 8.95
N ASP A 125 -23.31 -10.00 8.38
CA ASP A 125 -24.33 -9.41 7.52
C ASP A 125 -25.14 -8.33 8.27
N PHE A 126 -25.39 -8.53 9.55
CA PHE A 126 -26.04 -7.53 10.40
C PHE A 126 -25.22 -6.21 10.45
N ALA A 127 -23.91 -6.28 10.66
CA ALA A 127 -23.06 -5.10 10.69
C ALA A 127 -23.00 -4.40 9.33
N ILE A 128 -22.95 -5.16 8.23
CA ILE A 128 -22.96 -4.61 6.87
C ILE A 128 -24.29 -3.87 6.59
N GLN A 129 -25.40 -4.47 6.95
CA GLN A 129 -26.73 -3.85 6.73
C GLN A 129 -26.92 -2.60 7.62
N ALA A 130 -26.48 -2.63 8.89
CA ALA A 130 -26.54 -1.48 9.77
C ALA A 130 -25.68 -0.33 9.25
N ALA A 131 -24.46 -0.60 8.83
CA ALA A 131 -23.57 0.40 8.22
C ALA A 131 -24.14 0.97 6.91
N LYS A 132 -24.71 0.11 6.06
CA LYS A 132 -25.39 0.55 4.85
C LYS A 132 -26.54 1.49 5.14
N ALA A 133 -27.42 1.14 6.08
CA ALA A 133 -28.56 1.97 6.46
C ALA A 133 -28.11 3.35 6.98
N GLN A 134 -27.07 3.37 7.83
CA GLN A 134 -26.52 4.61 8.37
C GLN A 134 -25.92 5.50 7.28
N ILE A 135 -25.10 4.94 6.38
CA ILE A 135 -24.47 5.67 5.29
C ILE A 135 -25.55 6.25 4.34
N ILE A 136 -26.56 5.48 4.00
CA ILE A 136 -27.64 5.97 3.14
C ILE A 136 -28.40 7.11 3.82
N SER A 137 -28.66 7.01 5.11
CA SER A 137 -29.38 8.03 5.88
C SER A 137 -28.59 9.35 5.96
N GLU A 138 -27.27 9.28 6.15
CA GLU A 138 -26.44 10.48 6.35
C GLU A 138 -25.90 11.08 5.05
N TYR A 139 -25.57 10.25 4.07
CA TYR A 139 -24.82 10.66 2.87
C TYR A 139 -25.53 10.36 1.54
N GLY A 140 -26.56 9.48 1.56
CA GLY A 140 -27.30 9.06 0.37
C GLY A 140 -26.78 7.78 -0.28
N GLU A 141 -27.59 7.21 -1.16
CA GLU A 141 -27.34 5.89 -1.80
C GLU A 141 -26.02 5.80 -2.57
N ASN A 142 -25.60 6.89 -3.22
CA ASN A 142 -24.40 6.93 -4.04
C ASN A 142 -23.10 6.67 -3.25
N TYR A 143 -23.13 6.83 -1.93
CA TYR A 143 -22.00 6.64 -1.04
C TYR A 143 -21.96 5.23 -0.40
N SER A 144 -22.98 4.42 -0.63
CA SER A 144 -23.09 3.09 -0.06
C SER A 144 -22.81 2.01 -1.11
N LYS A 145 -21.65 1.37 -0.99
CA LYS A 145 -21.27 0.19 -1.78
C LYS A 145 -20.76 -0.91 -0.85
N PRO A 146 -21.64 -1.74 -0.29
CA PRO A 146 -21.22 -2.87 0.56
C PRO A 146 -20.19 -3.74 -0.16
N THR A 147 -19.10 -4.04 0.51
CA THR A 147 -18.03 -4.89 -0.01
C THR A 147 -17.77 -6.02 0.98
N HIS A 148 -17.83 -7.26 0.50
CA HIS A 148 -17.44 -8.43 1.28
C HIS A 148 -15.98 -8.74 1.08
N TYR A 149 -15.26 -8.89 2.19
CA TYR A 149 -13.86 -9.29 2.20
C TYR A 149 -13.77 -10.73 2.69
N ALA A 150 -12.94 -11.53 2.02
CA ALA A 150 -12.67 -12.92 2.41
C ALA A 150 -11.24 -13.05 2.93
N THR A 151 -11.08 -13.79 4.01
CA THR A 151 -9.77 -14.12 4.57
C THR A 151 -9.07 -15.12 3.65
N LYS A 152 -7.86 -14.79 3.18
CA LYS A 152 -7.07 -15.65 2.28
C LYS A 152 -6.16 -16.63 3.03
N ALA A 153 -5.99 -16.49 4.34
CA ALA A 153 -5.10 -17.32 5.13
C ALA A 153 -5.68 -18.70 5.35
N LYS A 154 -4.97 -19.75 4.96
CA LYS A 154 -5.29 -21.12 5.32
C LYS A 154 -5.16 -21.30 6.84
N GLY A 155 -6.24 -21.63 7.53
CA GLY A 155 -6.27 -21.83 8.99
C GLY A 155 -6.58 -20.57 9.80
N ALA A 156 -7.07 -19.48 9.17
CA ALA A 156 -7.65 -18.37 9.91
C ALA A 156 -8.81 -18.85 10.79
N GLN A 157 -8.78 -18.49 12.07
CA GLN A 157 -9.90 -18.75 12.98
C GLN A 157 -11.00 -17.73 12.66
N GLU A 158 -11.96 -18.12 11.84
CA GLU A 158 -13.12 -17.30 11.47
C GLU A 158 -14.16 -17.13 12.62
N ALA A 159 -13.80 -17.53 13.85
CA ALA A 159 -14.69 -17.45 15.01
C ALA A 159 -15.04 -16.01 15.42
N HIS A 160 -14.31 -15.01 14.95
CA HIS A 160 -14.51 -13.60 15.26
C HIS A 160 -14.63 -12.76 13.98
N GLU A 161 -15.37 -11.65 14.09
CA GLU A 161 -15.35 -10.61 13.06
C GLU A 161 -14.00 -9.89 13.00
N CYS A 162 -13.82 -9.05 11.98
CA CYS A 162 -12.75 -8.05 11.95
C CYS A 162 -12.88 -7.02 13.09
N ILE A 163 -11.85 -6.23 13.28
CA ILE A 163 -11.88 -5.10 14.24
C ILE A 163 -12.65 -3.94 13.59
N ARG A 164 -13.74 -3.54 14.17
CA ARG A 164 -14.58 -2.42 13.74
C ARG A 164 -15.00 -1.56 14.91
#